data_d131d0dcfcac4a7b3ed9bff3a4698cfd
#
_entry.id   d131d0dcfcac4a7b3ed9bff3a4698cfd
#
_cell.length_a   1.000
_cell.length_b   1.000
_cell.length_c   1.000
_cell.angle_alpha   90.00
_cell.angle_beta   90.00
_cell.angle_gamma   90.00
#
_symmetry.space_group_name_H-M   'P 1'
#
loop_
_entity.id
_entity.type
_entity.pdbx_description
1 polymer ?
#
loop_
_entity_poly.entity_id
_entity_poly.type
_entity_poly.pdbx_seq_one_letter_code
_entity_poly.pdbx_strand_id
1 'polypeptide(L)'
;MKITGWVLSILAILLLLADGFAKLIKPEPVIQATLLLGYPESTITTIGILVIICTIIYAIPRSAFIGAILLTGFLGGAIATHFRINNPLFSHTLFPVYILLFIWLGLYLRSPSLRKLLLNS
;
A
#
# COMPACT_ATOMS: atom_id res chain seq x y z
N MET A 1 9.20 20.66 -4.30
CA MET A 1 8.01 19.81 -4.36
C MET A 1 8.31 18.41 -4.90
N LYS A 2 9.11 18.32 -5.96
CA LYS A 2 9.45 17.02 -6.55
C LYS A 2 10.23 16.13 -5.59
N ILE A 3 11.18 16.71 -4.86
CA ILE A 3 11.97 15.98 -3.87
C ILE A 3 11.07 15.48 -2.73
N THR A 4 10.18 16.33 -2.23
CA THR A 4 9.23 15.95 -1.17
C THR A 4 8.33 14.81 -1.66
N GLY A 5 7.86 14.91 -2.91
CA GLY A 5 7.03 13.86 -3.50
C GLY A 5 7.75 12.52 -3.55
N TRP A 6 9.02 12.51 -3.97
CA TRP A 6 9.81 11.28 -4.00
C TRP A 6 10.08 10.74 -2.59
N VAL A 7 10.31 11.61 -1.61
CA VAL A 7 10.51 11.16 -0.22
C VAL A 7 9.26 10.42 0.28
N LEU A 8 8.08 11.00 0.08
CA LEU A 8 6.84 10.37 0.49
C LEU A 8 6.60 9.05 -0.23
N SER A 9 6.85 9.02 -1.55
CA SER A 9 6.70 7.81 -2.34
C SER A 9 7.66 6.71 -1.89
N ILE A 10 8.92 7.06 -1.64
CA ILE A 10 9.93 6.10 -1.20
C ILE A 10 9.57 5.52 0.17
N LEU A 11 9.07 6.35 1.09
CA LEU A 11 8.63 5.86 2.40
C LEU A 11 7.50 4.84 2.24
N ALA A 12 6.51 5.14 1.38
CA ALA A 12 5.43 4.20 1.11
C ALA A 12 5.96 2.90 0.49
N ILE A 13 6.86 3.02 -0.49
CA ILE A 13 7.46 1.86 -1.16
C ILE A 13 8.19 0.97 -0.16
N LEU A 14 9.00 1.57 0.72
CA LEU A 14 9.75 0.80 1.71
C LEU A 14 8.82 0.07 2.68
N LEU A 15 7.77 0.73 3.15
CA LEU A 15 6.79 0.11 4.05
C LEU A 15 6.08 -1.06 3.37
N LEU A 16 5.67 -0.88 2.12
CA LEU A 16 4.96 -1.91 1.37
C LEU A 16 5.87 -3.10 1.03
N LEU A 17 7.11 -2.84 0.64
CA LEU A 17 8.07 -3.92 0.37
C LEU A 17 8.39 -4.70 1.63
N ALA A 18 8.55 -4.02 2.76
CA ALA A 18 8.78 -4.69 4.04
C ALA A 18 7.62 -5.61 4.39
N ASP A 19 6.38 -5.13 4.19
CA ASP A 19 5.18 -5.93 4.42
C ASP A 19 5.12 -7.14 3.50
N GLY A 20 5.38 -6.94 2.21
CA GLY A 20 5.36 -8.02 1.23
C GLY A 20 6.42 -9.07 1.50
N PHE A 21 7.65 -8.66 1.77
CA PHE A 21 8.73 -9.60 2.08
C PHE A 21 8.48 -10.34 3.40
N ALA A 22 7.91 -9.67 4.40
CA ALA A 22 7.54 -10.33 5.66
C ALA A 22 6.54 -11.46 5.39
N LYS A 23 5.60 -11.24 4.48
CA LYS A 23 4.62 -12.28 4.12
C LYS A 23 5.26 -13.45 3.39
N LEU A 24 6.29 -13.19 2.56
CA LEU A 24 6.99 -14.28 1.87
C LEU A 24 7.83 -15.12 2.82
N ILE A 25 8.45 -14.50 3.83
CA ILE A 25 9.26 -15.20 4.83
C ILE A 25 8.38 -15.98 5.81
N LYS A 26 7.16 -15.49 6.06
CA LYS A 26 6.18 -16.11 6.95
C LYS A 26 6.66 -16.32 8.38
N PRO A 27 7.18 -15.27 9.07
CA PRO A 27 7.46 -15.40 10.49
C PRO A 27 6.16 -15.62 11.27
N GLU A 28 6.24 -16.26 12.43
CA GLU A 28 5.06 -16.60 13.20
C GLU A 28 4.12 -15.41 13.45
N PRO A 29 4.59 -14.21 13.83
CA PRO A 29 3.68 -13.08 14.02
C PRO A 29 2.87 -12.72 12.78
N VAL A 30 3.44 -12.86 11.58
CA VAL A 30 2.72 -12.58 10.32
C VAL A 30 1.64 -13.64 10.09
N ILE A 31 1.94 -14.91 10.34
CA ILE A 31 0.97 -16.00 10.20
C ILE A 31 -0.20 -15.77 11.15
N GLN A 32 0.08 -15.46 12.42
CA GLN A 32 -0.96 -15.23 13.41
C GLN A 32 -1.83 -14.02 13.04
N ALA A 33 -1.22 -12.93 12.61
CA ALA A 33 -1.95 -11.74 12.21
C ALA A 33 -2.89 -12.03 11.04
N THR A 34 -2.43 -12.80 10.05
CA THR A 34 -3.22 -13.14 8.87
C THR A 34 -4.41 -14.02 9.24
N LEU A 35 -4.21 -15.01 10.11
CA LEU A 35 -5.29 -15.87 10.57
C LEU A 35 -6.34 -15.08 11.34
N LEU A 36 -5.92 -14.11 12.17
CA LEU A 36 -6.85 -13.25 12.91
C LEU A 36 -7.70 -12.40 11.97
N LEU A 37 -7.18 -12.03 10.80
CA LEU A 37 -7.94 -11.28 9.79
C LEU A 37 -8.95 -12.15 9.05
N GLY A 38 -8.93 -13.46 9.27
CA GLY A 38 -9.85 -14.38 8.63
C GLY A 38 -9.36 -14.96 7.31
N TYR A 39 -8.10 -14.73 6.96
CA TYR A 39 -7.51 -15.31 5.76
C TYR A 39 -6.80 -16.62 6.07
N PRO A 40 -6.94 -17.66 5.20
CA PRO A 40 -6.17 -18.89 5.36
C PRO A 40 -4.66 -18.63 5.23
N GLU A 41 -3.85 -19.43 5.90
CA GLU A 41 -2.40 -19.33 5.80
C GLU A 41 -1.92 -19.43 4.34
N SER A 42 -2.61 -20.24 3.53
CA SER A 42 -2.24 -20.41 2.12
C SER A 42 -2.31 -19.13 1.30
N THR A 43 -3.02 -18.10 1.76
CA THR A 43 -3.13 -16.83 1.03
C THR A 43 -2.00 -15.86 1.33
N ILE A 44 -1.17 -16.12 2.35
CA ILE A 44 -0.13 -15.18 2.77
C ILE A 44 0.85 -14.90 1.64
N THR A 45 1.36 -15.94 0.99
CA THR A 45 2.30 -15.81 -0.12
C THR A 45 1.69 -15.03 -1.28
N THR A 46 0.45 -15.33 -1.64
CA THR A 46 -0.25 -14.66 -2.73
C THR A 46 -0.41 -13.16 -2.43
N ILE A 47 -0.83 -12.83 -1.22
CA ILE A 47 -0.98 -11.42 -0.81
C ILE A 47 0.37 -10.70 -0.85
N GLY A 48 1.42 -11.36 -0.35
CA GLY A 48 2.77 -10.79 -0.39
C GLY A 48 3.26 -10.51 -1.80
N ILE A 49 3.06 -11.47 -2.71
CA ILE A 49 3.45 -11.30 -4.11
C ILE A 49 2.66 -10.16 -4.75
N LEU A 50 1.36 -10.09 -4.51
CA LEU A 50 0.52 -9.03 -5.08
C LEU A 50 0.95 -7.65 -4.62
N VAL A 51 1.23 -7.46 -3.34
CA VAL A 51 1.64 -6.15 -2.85
C VAL A 51 3.01 -5.75 -3.41
N ILE A 52 3.93 -6.72 -3.55
CA ILE A 52 5.25 -6.45 -4.13
C ILE A 52 5.12 -6.03 -5.60
N ILE A 53 4.33 -6.76 -6.38
CA ILE A 53 4.12 -6.43 -7.80
C ILE A 53 3.51 -5.05 -7.95
N CYS A 54 2.45 -4.75 -7.19
CA CYS A 54 1.81 -3.44 -7.24
C CYS A 54 2.77 -2.32 -6.84
N THR A 55 3.62 -2.57 -5.85
CA THR A 55 4.59 -1.59 -5.39
C THR A 55 5.66 -1.33 -6.44
N ILE A 56 6.13 -2.37 -7.13
CA ILE A 56 7.09 -2.22 -8.21
C ILE A 56 6.50 -1.39 -9.35
N ILE A 57 5.24 -1.65 -9.72
CA ILE A 57 4.55 -0.88 -10.75
C ILE A 57 4.46 0.59 -10.35
N TYR A 58 4.17 0.87 -9.08
CA TYR A 58 4.11 2.24 -8.56
C TYR A 58 5.49 2.90 -8.55
N ALA A 59 6.56 2.14 -8.28
CA ALA A 59 7.92 2.67 -8.21
C ALA A 59 8.46 3.10 -9.58
N ILE A 60 7.97 2.49 -10.67
CA ILE A 60 8.40 2.84 -12.02
C ILE A 60 7.63 4.09 -12.47
N PRO A 61 8.32 5.21 -12.80
CA PRO A 61 7.61 6.47 -13.11
C PRO A 61 6.59 6.37 -14.24
N ARG A 62 6.84 5.53 -15.25
CA ARG A 62 5.92 5.41 -16.38
C ARG A 62 4.60 4.74 -16.01
N SER A 63 4.60 3.88 -15.02
CA SER A 63 3.43 3.12 -14.60
C SER A 63 2.96 3.49 -13.18
N ALA A 64 3.51 4.55 -12.60
CA ALA A 64 3.23 4.93 -11.21
C ALA A 64 1.75 5.18 -10.96
N PHE A 65 1.05 5.83 -11.89
CA PHE A 65 -0.37 6.12 -11.73
C PHE A 65 -1.20 4.83 -11.66
N ILE A 66 -0.89 3.87 -12.54
CA ILE A 66 -1.57 2.56 -12.52
C ILE A 66 -1.25 1.83 -11.21
N GLY A 67 0.01 1.87 -10.78
CA GLY A 67 0.41 1.28 -9.51
C GLY A 67 -0.34 1.88 -8.33
N ALA A 68 -0.52 3.21 -8.32
CA ALA A 68 -1.27 3.88 -7.26
C ALA A 68 -2.72 3.41 -7.22
N ILE A 69 -3.36 3.23 -8.39
CA ILE A 69 -4.73 2.73 -8.46
C ILE A 69 -4.81 1.30 -7.91
N LEU A 70 -3.87 0.44 -8.31
CA LEU A 70 -3.84 -0.95 -7.84
C LEU A 70 -3.63 -1.02 -6.33
N LEU A 71 -2.73 -0.20 -5.80
CA LEU A 71 -2.48 -0.14 -4.36
C LEU A 71 -3.67 0.43 -3.61
N THR A 72 -4.41 1.36 -4.20
CA THR A 72 -5.64 1.88 -3.59
C THR A 72 -6.67 0.77 -3.40
N GLY A 73 -6.84 -0.08 -4.41
CA GLY A 73 -7.72 -1.24 -4.28
C GLY A 73 -7.25 -2.21 -3.22
N PHE A 74 -5.96 -2.54 -3.22
CA PHE A 74 -5.38 -3.46 -2.25
C PHE A 74 -5.53 -2.93 -0.83
N LEU A 75 -5.13 -1.68 -0.59
CA LEU A 75 -5.17 -1.09 0.75
C LEU A 75 -6.61 -0.80 1.20
N GLY A 76 -7.50 -0.50 0.25
CA GLY A 76 -8.93 -0.39 0.56
C GLY A 76 -9.51 -1.68 1.10
N GLY A 77 -9.10 -2.82 0.50
CA GLY A 77 -9.47 -4.12 1.03
C GLY A 77 -8.92 -4.37 2.43
N ALA A 78 -7.69 -3.92 2.69
CA ALA A 78 -7.09 -4.03 4.01
C ALA A 78 -7.86 -3.22 5.05
N ILE A 79 -8.29 -2.00 4.70
CA ILE A 79 -9.11 -1.16 5.59
C ILE A 79 -10.41 -1.88 5.95
N ALA A 80 -11.11 -2.40 4.95
CA ALA A 80 -12.37 -3.11 5.17
C ALA A 80 -12.17 -4.34 6.05
N THR A 81 -11.06 -5.08 5.83
CA THR A 81 -10.76 -6.28 6.61
C THR A 81 -10.52 -5.94 8.09
N HIS A 82 -9.71 -4.92 8.37
CA HIS A 82 -9.46 -4.50 9.75
C HIS A 82 -10.73 -3.97 10.42
N PHE A 83 -11.54 -3.21 9.68
CA PHE A 83 -12.80 -2.70 10.22
C PHE A 83 -13.75 -3.84 10.56
N ARG A 84 -13.82 -4.88 9.72
CA ARG A 84 -14.71 -6.02 9.92
C ARG A 84 -14.48 -6.73 11.24
N ILE A 85 -13.23 -6.84 11.67
CA ILE A 85 -12.89 -7.53 12.93
C ILE A 85 -12.69 -6.57 14.10
N ASN A 86 -13.09 -5.31 13.94
CA ASN A 86 -13.02 -4.28 14.99
C ASN A 86 -11.62 -4.03 15.53
N ASN A 87 -10.60 -4.06 14.66
CA ASN A 87 -9.25 -3.67 15.07
C ASN A 87 -9.21 -2.21 15.51
N PRO A 88 -8.23 -1.82 16.36
CA PRO A 88 -8.11 -0.42 16.80
C PRO A 88 -8.08 0.53 15.61
N LEU A 89 -8.92 1.56 15.66
CA LEU A 89 -9.15 2.45 14.52
C LEU A 89 -7.86 3.15 14.06
N PHE A 90 -7.14 3.79 14.99
CA PHE A 90 -6.01 4.63 14.61
C PHE A 90 -4.72 3.86 14.33
N SER A 91 -4.54 2.66 14.89
CA SER A 91 -3.30 1.90 14.73
C SER A 91 -3.37 0.83 13.66
N HIS A 92 -4.55 0.24 13.44
CA HIS A 92 -4.70 -0.89 12.49
C HIS A 92 -5.62 -0.55 11.34
N THR A 93 -6.84 -0.10 11.60
CA THR A 93 -7.83 0.14 10.55
C THR A 93 -7.40 1.30 9.65
N LEU A 94 -6.88 2.39 10.22
CA LEU A 94 -6.46 3.56 9.46
C LEU A 94 -5.01 3.50 8.98
N PHE A 95 -4.22 2.51 9.41
CA PHE A 95 -2.83 2.40 8.97
C PHE A 95 -2.72 2.36 7.44
N PRO A 96 -3.53 1.58 6.71
CA PRO A 96 -3.49 1.61 5.24
C PRO A 96 -3.85 2.99 4.67
N VAL A 97 -4.70 3.76 5.35
CA VAL A 97 -5.03 5.13 4.91
C VAL A 97 -3.78 6.01 4.95
N TYR A 98 -2.95 5.87 5.98
CA TYR A 98 -1.71 6.65 6.10
C TYR A 98 -0.77 6.33 4.93
N ILE A 99 -0.65 5.06 4.56
CA ILE A 99 0.16 4.66 3.40
C ILE A 99 -0.44 5.22 2.11
N LEU A 100 -1.76 5.18 1.94
CA LEU A 100 -2.44 5.75 0.77
C LEU A 100 -2.18 7.25 0.65
N LEU A 101 -2.16 7.97 1.76
CA LEU A 101 -1.82 9.40 1.74
C LEU A 101 -0.41 9.62 1.22
N PHE A 102 0.56 8.82 1.67
CA PHE A 102 1.93 8.91 1.17
C PHE A 102 2.01 8.58 -0.32
N ILE A 103 1.27 7.56 -0.78
CA ILE A 103 1.24 7.14 -2.18
C ILE A 103 0.73 8.28 -3.06
N TRP A 104 -0.44 8.82 -2.75
CA TRP A 104 -1.09 9.82 -3.59
C TRP A 104 -0.45 11.20 -3.46
N LEU A 105 -0.10 11.64 -2.24
CA LEU A 105 0.61 12.91 -2.07
C LEU A 105 1.98 12.85 -2.71
N GLY A 106 2.69 11.73 -2.53
CA GLY A 106 3.99 11.55 -3.17
C GLY A 106 3.89 11.65 -4.68
N LEU A 107 2.93 10.95 -5.28
CA LEU A 107 2.73 10.98 -6.72
C LEU A 107 2.29 12.36 -7.19
N TYR A 108 1.35 12.99 -6.48
CA TYR A 108 0.87 14.32 -6.83
C TYR A 108 2.03 15.35 -6.87
N LEU A 109 2.89 15.30 -5.84
CA LEU A 109 3.98 16.28 -5.72
C LEU A 109 5.11 16.05 -6.75
N ARG A 110 5.33 14.78 -7.17
CA ARG A 110 6.41 14.45 -8.09
C ARG A 110 5.99 14.34 -9.55
N SER A 111 4.68 14.34 -9.84
CA SER A 111 4.17 14.16 -11.20
C SER A 111 3.42 15.39 -11.69
N PRO A 112 4.03 16.21 -12.57
CA PRO A 112 3.33 17.35 -13.15
C PRO A 112 2.10 16.93 -13.96
N SER A 113 2.15 15.76 -14.62
CA SER A 113 1.02 15.26 -15.42
C SER A 113 -0.20 14.99 -14.56
N LEU A 114 -0.01 14.36 -13.38
CA LEU A 114 -1.12 14.08 -12.47
C LEU A 114 -1.71 15.36 -11.91
N ARG A 115 -0.86 16.31 -11.50
CA ARG A 115 -1.34 17.59 -10.99
C ARG A 115 -2.18 18.31 -12.02
N LYS A 116 -1.72 18.32 -13.28
CA LYS A 116 -2.45 18.96 -14.37
C LYS A 116 -3.80 18.30 -14.59
N LEU A 117 -3.84 16.97 -14.56
CA LEU A 117 -5.07 16.21 -14.74
C LEU A 117 -6.08 16.53 -13.64
N LEU A 118 -5.65 16.53 -12.38
CA LEU A 118 -6.54 16.74 -11.24
C LEU A 118 -7.03 18.19 -11.14
N LEU A 119 -6.14 19.17 -11.42
CA LEU A 119 -6.49 20.57 -11.28
C LEU A 119 -7.34 21.10 -12.44
N ASN A 120 -7.27 20.45 -13.60
CA ASN A 120 -8.02 20.85 -14.78
C ASN A 120 -9.25 19.99 -15.06
N SER A 121 -9.61 19.11 -14.13
CA SER A 121 -10.77 18.23 -14.29
C SER A 121 -12.07 18.82 -13.73
#